data_062930535a2e1989411359f9354a6f22
#
_entry.id   062930535a2e1989411359f9354a6f22
#
_cell.length_a   1.000
_cell.length_b   1.000
_cell.length_c   1.000
_cell.angle_alpha   90.00
_cell.angle_beta   90.00
_cell.angle_gamma   90.00
#
_symmetry.space_group_name_H-M   'P 1'
#
loop_
_entity.id
_entity.type
_entity.pdbx_description
1 polymer ?
#
loop_
_entity_poly.entity_id
_entity_poly.type
_entity_poly.pdbx_seq_one_letter_code
_entity_poly.pdbx_strand_id
1 'polypeptide(L)'
;GIYQIPNARFMKEATLRFNFSSSYPFEYTSLTASPFNWFEATYRYVEIKNRNYGPDSYSGNQSLKDKGFDLKVRLFDESTYFPATAVGIRDIAGTALFSSEYLVFTKRYGNFDITAGLGWGGLGAEGGIKNPLESLDDSFKTRTISVGEGGNFSPKVWFSGKTSLIGGIEYDLHKYGLKFKLEYDTTNPDSTRFPVDVDSRLNIGVNYCLSRSLHIGA
;
A
#
# COMPACT_ATOMS: atom_id res chain seq x y z
N GLY A 1 3.79 -0.22 -6.27
CA GLY A 1 2.34 -0.24 -6.46
C GLY A 1 1.89 0.60 -7.64
N ILE A 2 0.60 0.64 -7.87
CA ILE A 2 0.02 1.54 -8.89
C ILE A 2 0.12 2.97 -8.34
N TYR A 3 -0.79 3.37 -7.48
CA TYR A 3 -0.65 4.55 -6.61
C TYR A 3 -0.69 4.12 -5.15
N GLN A 4 -1.90 3.95 -4.60
CA GLN A 4 -2.14 3.49 -3.24
C GLN A 4 -2.14 1.97 -3.14
N ILE A 5 -2.71 1.29 -4.16
CA ILE A 5 -2.77 -0.15 -4.13
C ILE A 5 -1.44 -0.80 -4.54
N PRO A 6 -1.08 -1.92 -3.92
CA PRO A 6 0.11 -2.68 -4.30
C PRO A 6 -0.08 -3.41 -5.63
N ASN A 7 1.05 -3.74 -6.29
CA ASN A 7 1.10 -4.68 -7.40
C ASN A 7 2.18 -5.76 -7.15
N ALA A 8 2.24 -6.79 -8.00
CA ALA A 8 3.22 -7.86 -7.87
C ALA A 8 4.54 -7.57 -8.61
N ARG A 9 4.80 -6.32 -9.02
CA ARG A 9 6.06 -5.93 -9.65
C ARG A 9 7.10 -5.57 -8.59
N PHE A 10 8.33 -5.98 -8.82
CA PHE A 10 9.49 -5.75 -7.96
C PHE A 10 10.53 -4.90 -8.68
N MET A 11 11.29 -4.15 -7.90
CA MET A 11 12.52 -3.53 -8.38
C MET A 11 13.57 -4.60 -8.69
N LYS A 12 14.59 -4.20 -9.44
CA LYS A 12 15.77 -5.05 -9.62
C LYS A 12 16.48 -5.25 -8.28
N GLU A 13 17.12 -6.39 -8.14
CA GLU A 13 18.00 -6.69 -7.01
C GLU A 13 19.05 -5.59 -6.82
N ALA A 14 19.45 -5.37 -5.57
CA ALA A 14 20.41 -4.36 -5.14
C ALA A 14 20.00 -2.91 -5.52
N THR A 15 18.69 -2.62 -5.56
CA THR A 15 18.16 -1.28 -5.88
C THR A 15 17.60 -0.61 -4.64
N LEU A 16 17.87 0.70 -4.51
CA LEU A 16 17.20 1.59 -3.56
C LEU A 16 16.31 2.56 -4.33
N ARG A 17 15.12 2.85 -3.80
CA ARG A 17 14.18 3.85 -4.33
C ARG A 17 13.76 4.79 -3.22
N PHE A 18 13.96 6.07 -3.46
CA PHE A 18 13.36 7.13 -2.66
C PHE A 18 12.08 7.59 -3.37
N ASN A 19 11.01 7.79 -2.62
CA ASN A 19 9.77 8.34 -3.12
C ASN A 19 9.24 9.41 -2.19
N PHE A 20 8.76 10.50 -2.78
CA PHE A 20 8.00 11.55 -2.10
C PHE A 20 6.69 11.75 -2.85
N SER A 21 5.59 11.84 -2.13
CA SER A 21 4.29 12.19 -2.69
C SER A 21 3.51 13.05 -1.72
N SER A 22 2.74 13.99 -2.25
CA SER A 22 1.91 14.91 -1.49
C SER A 22 0.52 14.93 -2.08
N SER A 23 -0.47 14.61 -1.25
CA SER A 23 -1.90 14.75 -1.54
C SER A 23 -2.57 15.12 -0.22
N TYR A 24 -3.04 16.36 -0.13
CA TYR A 24 -3.60 16.88 1.13
C TYR A 24 -4.71 15.96 1.65
N PRO A 25 -4.70 15.64 2.97
CA PRO A 25 -3.81 16.13 4.01
C PRO A 25 -2.50 15.34 4.21
N PHE A 26 -2.20 14.37 3.36
CA PHE A 26 -1.08 13.44 3.54
C PHE A 26 0.16 13.85 2.74
N GLU A 27 1.32 13.73 3.39
CA GLU A 27 2.62 13.71 2.73
C GLU A 27 3.35 12.40 3.06
N TYR A 28 3.73 11.66 2.03
CA TYR A 28 4.41 10.38 2.15
C TYR A 28 5.85 10.52 1.69
N THR A 29 6.76 10.07 2.54
CA THR A 29 8.17 9.85 2.18
C THR A 29 8.49 8.39 2.41
N SER A 30 9.14 7.74 1.46
CA SER A 30 9.52 6.35 1.63
C SER A 30 10.88 6.03 1.02
N LEU A 31 11.58 5.11 1.65
CA LEU A 31 12.80 4.51 1.16
C LEU A 31 12.57 2.99 1.04
N THR A 32 12.59 2.49 -0.18
CA THR A 32 12.42 1.07 -0.47
C THR A 32 13.74 0.46 -0.90
N ALA A 33 14.12 -0.64 -0.27
CA ALA A 33 15.25 -1.48 -0.64
C ALA A 33 14.75 -2.80 -1.25
N SER A 34 15.39 -3.25 -2.32
CA SER A 34 15.21 -4.58 -2.91
C SER A 34 16.54 -5.35 -2.83
N PRO A 35 16.88 -5.91 -1.66
CA PRO A 35 18.15 -6.63 -1.50
C PRO A 35 18.20 -7.90 -2.33
N PHE A 36 17.04 -8.50 -2.62
CA PHE A 36 16.87 -9.68 -3.44
C PHE A 36 15.73 -9.46 -4.44
N ASN A 37 15.75 -10.19 -5.54
CA ASN A 37 14.72 -10.08 -6.58
C ASN A 37 13.30 -10.51 -6.12
N TRP A 38 13.18 -11.20 -4.99
CA TRP A 38 11.94 -11.70 -4.41
C TRP A 38 11.48 -10.95 -3.14
N PHE A 39 12.26 -9.96 -2.65
CA PHE A 39 11.98 -9.28 -1.39
C PHE A 39 12.19 -7.77 -1.49
N GLU A 40 11.22 -7.00 -1.04
CA GLU A 40 11.30 -5.56 -0.85
C GLU A 40 10.94 -5.18 0.59
N ALA A 41 11.75 -4.30 1.17
CA ALA A 41 11.48 -3.67 2.46
C ALA A 41 11.41 -2.16 2.28
N THR A 42 10.39 -1.53 2.85
CA THR A 42 10.16 -0.08 2.75
C THR A 42 10.10 0.52 4.14
N TYR A 43 10.90 1.54 4.40
CA TYR A 43 10.67 2.48 5.50
C TYR A 43 9.76 3.58 4.99
N ARG A 44 8.68 3.87 5.72
CA ARG A 44 7.68 4.87 5.40
C ARG A 44 7.58 5.90 6.51
N TYR A 45 7.48 7.16 6.11
CA TYR A 45 7.21 8.30 6.96
C TYR A 45 6.01 9.06 6.36
N VAL A 46 4.98 9.26 7.17
CA VAL A 46 3.76 9.95 6.76
C VAL A 46 3.53 11.14 7.67
N GLU A 47 3.30 12.30 7.09
CA GLU A 47 2.83 13.50 7.78
C GLU A 47 1.38 13.76 7.44
N ILE A 48 0.54 14.01 8.47
CA ILE A 48 -0.89 14.29 8.32
C ILE A 48 -1.12 15.73 8.77
N LYS A 49 -1.21 16.64 7.79
CA LYS A 49 -1.15 18.11 8.02
C LYS A 49 -2.37 18.69 8.72
N ASN A 50 -3.54 18.07 8.61
CA ASN A 50 -4.77 18.54 9.26
C ASN A 50 -5.00 17.94 10.64
N ARG A 51 -3.99 17.33 11.25
CA ARG A 51 -4.05 16.72 12.59
C ARG A 51 -2.86 17.14 13.42
N ASN A 52 -3.11 17.55 14.67
CA ASN A 52 -2.07 17.81 15.63
C ASN A 52 -1.53 16.50 16.24
N TYR A 53 -0.26 16.47 16.53
CA TYR A 53 0.41 15.33 17.18
C TYR A 53 -0.15 15.07 18.58
N GLY A 54 -0.47 16.14 19.30
CA GLY A 54 -1.01 16.10 20.65
C GLY A 54 -1.68 17.44 21.02
N PRO A 55 -2.04 17.62 22.30
CA PRO A 55 -2.54 18.90 22.78
C PRO A 55 -1.50 20.03 22.58
N ASP A 56 -1.99 21.25 22.36
CA ASP A 56 -1.14 22.42 22.12
C ASP A 56 -0.12 22.66 23.24
N SER A 57 -0.49 22.34 24.50
CA SER A 57 0.40 22.45 25.67
C SER A 57 1.58 21.47 25.63
N TYR A 58 1.50 20.39 24.84
CA TYR A 58 2.53 19.36 24.72
C TYR A 58 3.31 19.45 23.40
N SER A 59 2.65 19.64 22.30
CA SER A 59 3.24 19.56 20.94
C SER A 59 3.10 20.85 20.14
N GLY A 60 2.43 21.89 20.67
CA GLY A 60 2.11 23.08 19.90
C GLY A 60 1.35 22.72 18.62
N ASN A 61 1.65 23.44 17.55
CA ASN A 61 1.04 23.22 16.22
C ASN A 61 1.71 22.11 15.40
N GLN A 62 2.41 21.16 16.04
CA GLN A 62 3.08 20.09 15.34
C GLN A 62 2.07 19.12 14.73
N SER A 63 2.16 18.90 13.41
CA SER A 63 1.33 17.93 12.69
C SER A 63 1.62 16.49 13.15
N LEU A 64 0.63 15.62 13.01
CA LEU A 64 0.77 14.20 13.30
C LEU A 64 1.70 13.53 12.28
N LYS A 65 2.63 12.75 12.80
CA LYS A 65 3.62 12.00 12.02
C LYS A 65 3.55 10.53 12.37
N ASP A 66 3.55 9.69 11.34
CA ASP A 66 3.56 8.24 11.48
C ASP A 66 4.78 7.64 10.77
N LYS A 67 5.30 6.56 11.35
CA LYS A 67 6.45 5.82 10.84
C LYS A 67 6.11 4.34 10.83
N GLY A 68 6.43 3.67 9.73
CA GLY A 68 6.18 2.24 9.62
C GLY A 68 7.17 1.57 8.67
N PHE A 69 7.19 0.26 8.76
CA PHE A 69 7.92 -0.59 7.83
C PHE A 69 6.93 -1.44 7.04
N ASP A 70 7.15 -1.53 5.74
CA ASP A 70 6.37 -2.39 4.87
C ASP A 70 7.28 -3.49 4.31
N LEU A 71 6.76 -4.70 4.22
CA LEU A 71 7.45 -5.85 3.64
C LEU A 71 6.63 -6.40 2.48
N LYS A 72 7.33 -6.84 1.43
CA LYS A 72 6.72 -7.47 0.27
C LYS A 72 7.56 -8.63 -0.22
N VAL A 73 6.91 -9.76 -0.43
CA VAL A 73 7.54 -11.02 -0.85
C VAL A 73 6.90 -11.49 -2.14
N ARG A 74 7.72 -11.87 -3.11
CA ARG A 74 7.28 -12.53 -4.33
C ARG A 74 7.02 -14.00 -4.04
N LEU A 75 5.85 -14.47 -4.40
CA LEU A 75 5.48 -15.89 -4.30
C LEU A 75 5.74 -16.62 -5.62
N PHE A 76 5.35 -15.99 -6.74
CA PHE A 76 5.53 -16.55 -8.08
C PHE A 76 5.92 -15.47 -9.08
N ASP A 77 6.82 -15.82 -9.99
CA ASP A 77 7.14 -15.00 -11.15
C ASP A 77 6.02 -15.08 -12.21
N GLU A 78 5.91 -14.03 -13.01
CA GLU A 78 5.03 -14.07 -14.17
C GLU A 78 5.53 -15.08 -15.20
N SER A 79 4.63 -15.90 -15.71
CA SER A 79 4.87 -16.83 -16.80
C SER A 79 3.86 -16.59 -17.92
N THR A 80 3.91 -17.38 -18.99
CA THR A 80 2.94 -17.28 -20.09
C THR A 80 1.49 -17.42 -19.59
N TYR A 81 1.23 -18.31 -18.65
CA TYR A 81 -0.12 -18.63 -18.19
C TYR A 81 -0.45 -18.03 -16.81
N PHE A 82 0.55 -17.84 -15.94
CA PHE A 82 0.33 -17.40 -14.58
C PHE A 82 0.79 -15.96 -14.35
N PRO A 83 0.03 -15.17 -13.56
CA PRO A 83 0.44 -13.83 -13.17
C PRO A 83 1.61 -13.88 -12.18
N ALA A 84 2.42 -12.82 -12.14
CA ALA A 84 3.26 -12.56 -11.01
C ALA A 84 2.40 -12.45 -9.75
N THR A 85 2.84 -13.05 -8.65
CA THR A 85 2.08 -13.07 -7.39
C THR A 85 2.95 -12.58 -6.25
N ALA A 86 2.42 -11.68 -5.44
CA ALA A 86 3.10 -11.15 -4.27
C ALA A 86 2.16 -11.04 -3.07
N VAL A 87 2.73 -11.23 -1.89
CA VAL A 87 2.11 -10.96 -0.60
C VAL A 87 2.88 -9.85 0.09
N GLY A 88 2.21 -9.03 0.86
CA GLY A 88 2.89 -8.01 1.66
C GLY A 88 2.10 -7.57 2.87
N ILE A 89 2.82 -6.91 3.77
CA ILE A 89 2.34 -6.37 5.03
C ILE A 89 2.83 -4.94 5.12
N ARG A 90 1.94 -4.02 5.40
CA ARG A 90 2.23 -2.61 5.64
C ARG A 90 2.15 -2.27 7.12
N ASP A 91 2.95 -1.32 7.53
CA ASP A 91 2.99 -0.79 8.90
C ASP A 91 3.31 -1.86 9.95
N ILE A 92 4.27 -2.72 9.63
CA ILE A 92 4.81 -3.70 10.56
C ILE A 92 5.67 -2.96 11.61
N ALA A 93 5.46 -3.24 12.89
CA ALA A 93 6.16 -2.57 13.98
C ALA A 93 6.02 -1.03 14.00
N GLY A 94 5.06 -0.45 13.27
CA GLY A 94 4.67 0.95 13.34
C GLY A 94 3.60 1.20 14.40
N THR A 95 2.82 2.26 14.22
CA THR A 95 1.68 2.60 15.11
C THR A 95 0.43 1.78 14.82
N ALA A 96 0.43 0.96 13.78
CA ALA A 96 -0.68 0.25 13.18
C ALA A 96 -1.76 1.14 12.52
N LEU A 97 -1.53 2.43 12.40
CA LEU A 97 -2.46 3.39 11.79
C LEU A 97 -2.75 3.06 10.32
N PHE A 98 -1.73 2.62 9.57
CA PHE A 98 -1.82 2.22 8.18
C PHE A 98 -1.67 0.71 7.98
N SER A 99 -1.87 -0.07 9.06
CA SER A 99 -1.69 -1.52 9.02
C SER A 99 -2.61 -2.16 7.98
N SER A 100 -2.00 -2.87 7.05
CA SER A 100 -2.70 -3.54 5.96
C SER A 100 -1.91 -4.75 5.48
N GLU A 101 -2.60 -5.76 5.03
CA GLU A 101 -2.01 -6.89 4.33
C GLU A 101 -2.66 -7.03 2.96
N TYR A 102 -1.96 -7.67 2.05
CA TYR A 102 -2.46 -7.89 0.70
C TYR A 102 -1.88 -9.15 0.05
N LEU A 103 -2.68 -9.69 -0.85
CA LEU A 103 -2.26 -10.70 -1.83
C LEU A 103 -2.64 -10.17 -3.22
N VAL A 104 -1.66 -9.99 -4.09
CA VAL A 104 -1.86 -9.37 -5.40
C VAL A 104 -1.30 -10.22 -6.52
N PHE A 105 -1.99 -10.14 -7.65
CA PHE A 105 -1.67 -10.80 -8.91
C PHE A 105 -1.51 -9.72 -9.98
N THR A 106 -0.41 -9.74 -10.72
CA THR A 106 -0.16 -8.78 -11.81
C THR A 106 0.23 -9.51 -13.08
N LYS A 107 -0.46 -9.19 -14.18
CA LYS A 107 -0.23 -9.80 -15.48
C LYS A 107 -0.08 -8.75 -16.56
N ARG A 108 0.94 -8.93 -17.43
CA ARG A 108 1.18 -8.07 -18.56
C ARG A 108 0.54 -8.60 -19.84
N TYR A 109 -0.16 -7.71 -20.54
CA TYR A 109 -0.70 -7.94 -21.87
C TYR A 109 -0.32 -6.76 -22.77
N GLY A 110 0.71 -6.96 -23.62
CA GLY A 110 1.27 -5.88 -24.41
C GLY A 110 1.77 -4.72 -23.54
N ASN A 111 1.19 -3.55 -23.73
CA ASN A 111 1.51 -2.35 -22.94
C ASN A 111 0.69 -2.21 -21.65
N PHE A 112 -0.29 -3.09 -21.42
CA PHE A 112 -1.10 -3.08 -20.22
C PHE A 112 -0.47 -3.96 -19.14
N ASP A 113 -0.44 -3.45 -17.92
CA ASP A 113 -0.11 -4.19 -16.70
C ASP A 113 -1.36 -4.18 -15.80
N ILE A 114 -2.01 -5.33 -15.67
CA ILE A 114 -3.28 -5.48 -14.97
C ILE A 114 -3.01 -6.13 -13.63
N THR A 115 -3.49 -5.49 -12.57
CA THR A 115 -3.37 -5.99 -11.20
C THR A 115 -4.75 -6.21 -10.60
N ALA A 116 -4.91 -7.34 -9.90
CA ALA A 116 -6.05 -7.64 -9.06
C ALA A 116 -5.58 -8.33 -7.79
N GLY A 117 -6.33 -8.21 -6.70
CA GLY A 117 -5.93 -8.83 -5.44
C GLY A 117 -6.94 -8.66 -4.33
N LEU A 118 -6.53 -9.10 -3.16
CA LEU A 118 -7.25 -8.99 -1.90
C LEU A 118 -6.47 -8.10 -0.94
N GLY A 119 -7.18 -7.24 -0.23
CA GLY A 119 -6.64 -6.40 0.83
C GLY A 119 -7.34 -6.63 2.15
N TRP A 120 -6.57 -6.56 3.24
CA TRP A 120 -7.04 -6.61 4.63
C TRP A 120 -6.58 -5.35 5.37
N GLY A 121 -7.10 -5.15 6.57
CA GLY A 121 -6.81 -3.94 7.36
C GLY A 121 -7.28 -2.68 6.66
N GLY A 122 -6.43 -1.66 6.55
CA GLY A 122 -6.73 -0.42 5.85
C GLY A 122 -7.12 -0.63 4.38
N LEU A 123 -6.50 -1.58 3.67
CA LEU A 123 -6.86 -1.98 2.31
C LEU A 123 -8.18 -2.77 2.26
N GLY A 124 -8.59 -3.39 3.34
CA GLY A 124 -9.84 -4.16 3.45
C GLY A 124 -11.02 -3.35 3.99
N ALA A 125 -10.87 -2.05 4.21
CA ALA A 125 -11.80 -1.21 4.97
C ALA A 125 -13.23 -1.19 4.39
N GLU A 126 -13.37 -1.21 3.06
CA GLU A 126 -14.70 -1.29 2.41
C GLU A 126 -15.41 -2.61 2.68
N GLY A 127 -14.67 -3.69 2.80
CA GLY A 127 -15.25 -5.04 2.87
C GLY A 127 -15.81 -5.46 1.52
N GLY A 128 -16.93 -6.16 1.56
CA GLY A 128 -17.63 -6.64 0.35
C GLY A 128 -17.32 -8.09 0.03
N ILE A 129 -16.28 -8.67 0.62
CA ILE A 129 -15.94 -10.09 0.50
C ILE A 129 -15.80 -10.68 1.90
N LYS A 130 -16.36 -11.88 2.07
CA LYS A 130 -16.07 -12.70 3.24
C LYS A 130 -14.58 -13.05 3.23
N ASN A 131 -13.91 -12.90 4.38
CA ASN A 131 -12.50 -13.23 4.46
C ASN A 131 -12.28 -14.71 4.09
N PRO A 132 -11.52 -15.01 3.02
CA PRO A 132 -11.29 -16.40 2.58
C PRO A 132 -10.64 -17.27 3.65
N LEU A 133 -9.83 -16.66 4.53
CA LEU A 133 -9.10 -17.37 5.57
C LEU A 133 -9.99 -17.79 6.76
N GLU A 134 -11.22 -17.25 6.87
CA GLU A 134 -12.18 -17.70 7.89
C GLU A 134 -12.52 -19.18 7.76
N SER A 135 -12.39 -19.74 6.57
CA SER A 135 -12.58 -21.18 6.36
C SER A 135 -11.49 -22.06 6.96
N LEU A 136 -10.34 -21.47 7.27
CA LEU A 136 -9.20 -22.15 7.88
C LEU A 136 -9.22 -22.04 9.40
N ASP A 137 -9.54 -20.84 9.92
CA ASP A 137 -9.62 -20.60 11.36
C ASP A 137 -10.49 -19.39 11.68
N ASP A 138 -11.28 -19.47 12.74
CA ASP A 138 -12.19 -18.43 13.21
C ASP A 138 -11.47 -17.16 13.67
N SER A 139 -10.18 -17.21 14.00
CA SER A 139 -9.37 -16.04 14.37
C SER A 139 -9.27 -15.01 13.24
N PHE A 140 -9.45 -15.42 11.99
CA PHE A 140 -9.46 -14.52 10.85
C PHE A 140 -10.77 -13.72 10.66
N LYS A 141 -11.83 -14.01 11.42
CA LYS A 141 -13.12 -13.31 11.30
C LYS A 141 -13.06 -11.86 11.74
N THR A 142 -12.30 -11.59 12.78
CA THR A 142 -12.28 -10.26 13.40
C THR A 142 -10.86 -9.74 13.53
N ARG A 143 -10.70 -8.43 13.29
CA ARG A 143 -9.43 -7.73 13.45
C ARG A 143 -9.53 -6.82 14.67
N THR A 144 -8.77 -7.11 15.70
CA THR A 144 -8.67 -6.26 16.89
C THR A 144 -7.29 -5.62 16.90
N ILE A 145 -7.20 -4.35 16.47
CA ILE A 145 -5.97 -3.56 16.53
C ILE A 145 -6.11 -2.53 17.62
N SER A 146 -5.14 -2.47 18.54
CA SER A 146 -4.89 -1.28 19.35
C SER A 146 -3.87 -0.42 18.62
N VAL A 147 -4.30 0.69 18.05
CA VAL A 147 -3.39 1.71 17.55
C VAL A 147 -2.80 2.43 18.75
N GLY A 148 -1.50 2.40 18.91
CA GLY A 148 -0.83 2.88 20.10
C GLY A 148 0.55 3.47 19.81
N GLU A 149 1.38 3.47 20.82
CA GLU A 149 2.80 3.76 20.69
C GLU A 149 3.43 2.76 19.72
N GLY A 150 4.23 3.23 18.78
CA GLY A 150 4.88 2.40 17.76
C GLY A 150 5.74 1.28 18.33
N GLY A 151 6.10 0.30 17.52
CA GLY A 151 6.98 -0.81 17.88
C GLY A 151 6.26 -2.10 18.26
N ASN A 152 4.94 -2.15 18.16
CA ASN A 152 4.17 -3.36 18.45
C ASN A 152 4.17 -4.31 17.24
N PHE A 153 4.68 -5.51 17.44
CA PHE A 153 4.64 -6.59 16.47
C PHE A 153 3.49 -7.54 16.80
N SER A 154 2.43 -7.49 16.01
CA SER A 154 1.17 -8.21 16.29
C SER A 154 0.74 -9.14 15.14
N PRO A 155 1.46 -10.23 14.88
CA PRO A 155 1.14 -11.12 13.75
C PRO A 155 -0.21 -11.82 13.85
N LYS A 156 -0.79 -11.89 15.05
CA LYS A 156 -2.11 -12.51 15.28
C LYS A 156 -3.27 -11.80 14.59
N VAL A 157 -3.09 -10.53 14.20
CA VAL A 157 -4.14 -9.75 13.53
C VAL A 157 -3.95 -9.66 12.03
N TRP A 158 -2.86 -10.22 11.49
CA TRP A 158 -2.60 -10.16 10.07
C TRP A 158 -3.59 -10.99 9.28
N PHE A 159 -4.00 -10.49 8.12
CA PHE A 159 -4.97 -11.11 7.22
C PHE A 159 -6.34 -11.39 7.86
N SER A 160 -6.67 -10.71 8.96
CA SER A 160 -7.94 -10.87 9.67
C SER A 160 -8.90 -9.70 9.41
N GLY A 161 -10.19 -9.96 9.66
CA GLY A 161 -11.28 -8.99 9.53
C GLY A 161 -11.78 -8.82 8.11
N LYS A 162 -12.31 -7.63 7.82
CA LYS A 162 -12.87 -7.30 6.51
C LYS A 162 -11.85 -7.47 5.38
N THR A 163 -12.32 -7.97 4.25
CA THR A 163 -11.54 -8.17 3.04
C THR A 163 -12.17 -7.42 1.89
N SER A 164 -11.36 -6.75 1.08
CA SER A 164 -11.81 -6.05 -0.13
C SER A 164 -11.07 -6.54 -1.37
N LEU A 165 -11.75 -6.49 -2.52
CA LEU A 165 -11.07 -6.57 -3.81
C LEU A 165 -10.36 -5.24 -4.08
N ILE A 166 -9.11 -5.33 -4.49
CA ILE A 166 -8.29 -4.22 -4.95
C ILE A 166 -7.79 -4.49 -6.34
N GLY A 167 -7.58 -3.47 -7.14
CA GLY A 167 -7.07 -3.69 -8.49
C GLY A 167 -6.82 -2.41 -9.27
N GLY A 168 -6.21 -2.55 -10.43
CA GLY A 168 -5.98 -1.44 -11.31
C GLY A 168 -5.23 -1.83 -12.58
N ILE A 169 -5.04 -0.84 -13.44
CA ILE A 169 -4.43 -0.99 -14.76
C ILE A 169 -3.39 0.10 -14.94
N GLU A 170 -2.22 -0.29 -15.40
CA GLU A 170 -1.18 0.62 -15.86
C GLU A 170 -1.02 0.42 -17.38
N TYR A 171 -1.03 1.51 -18.14
CA TYR A 171 -0.76 1.52 -19.58
C TYR A 171 0.54 2.25 -19.86
N ASP A 172 1.51 1.55 -20.43
CA ASP A 172 2.86 2.04 -20.62
C ASP A 172 3.10 2.46 -22.07
N LEU A 173 3.28 3.76 -22.29
CA LEU A 173 3.70 4.37 -23.53
C LEU A 173 5.23 4.54 -23.56
N HIS A 174 5.97 3.43 -23.64
CA HIS A 174 7.42 3.39 -23.58
C HIS A 174 8.12 4.42 -24.47
N LYS A 175 7.61 4.63 -25.70
CA LYS A 175 8.17 5.57 -26.67
C LYS A 175 8.24 7.00 -26.14
N TYR A 176 7.29 7.38 -25.28
CA TYR A 176 7.15 8.74 -24.74
C TYR A 176 7.57 8.83 -23.27
N GLY A 177 7.97 7.72 -22.66
CA GLY A 177 8.26 7.67 -21.23
C GLY A 177 7.05 7.92 -20.34
N LEU A 178 5.83 7.73 -20.86
CA LEU A 178 4.58 7.98 -20.16
C LEU A 178 3.95 6.67 -19.69
N LYS A 179 3.37 6.69 -18.49
CA LYS A 179 2.58 5.60 -17.96
C LYS A 179 1.28 6.17 -17.37
N PHE A 180 0.16 5.74 -17.91
CA PHE A 180 -1.16 6.03 -17.38
C PHE A 180 -1.56 4.98 -16.37
N LYS A 181 -2.28 5.40 -15.34
CA LYS A 181 -2.70 4.54 -14.23
C LYS A 181 -4.16 4.78 -13.90
N LEU A 182 -4.85 3.70 -13.65
CA LEU A 182 -6.21 3.66 -13.11
C LEU A 182 -6.23 2.62 -12.01
N GLU A 183 -6.73 2.97 -10.82
CA GLU A 183 -6.89 2.01 -9.73
C GLU A 183 -8.23 2.16 -9.02
N TYR A 184 -8.71 1.05 -8.49
CA TYR A 184 -9.81 1.00 -7.54
C TYR A 184 -9.21 0.85 -6.14
N ASP A 185 -9.26 1.93 -5.38
CA ASP A 185 -8.65 2.07 -4.06
C ASP A 185 -9.70 1.93 -2.96
N THR A 186 -9.57 0.88 -2.18
CA THR A 186 -10.41 0.64 -1.00
C THR A 186 -9.75 1.09 0.30
N THR A 187 -8.59 1.73 0.20
CA THR A 187 -7.82 2.17 1.36
C THR A 187 -8.62 3.16 2.18
N ASN A 188 -8.76 2.85 3.45
CA ASN A 188 -9.23 3.78 4.46
C ASN A 188 -8.35 3.58 5.69
N PRO A 189 -7.47 4.52 6.02
CA PRO A 189 -6.77 4.51 7.31
C PRO A 189 -7.81 4.45 8.41
N ASP A 190 -7.48 3.94 9.58
CA ASP A 190 -8.42 3.75 10.67
C ASP A 190 -9.47 4.86 10.77
N SER A 191 -10.66 4.59 10.20
CA SER A 191 -11.77 5.53 10.08
C SER A 191 -12.31 6.03 11.42
N THR A 192 -11.99 5.34 12.50
CA THR A 192 -12.39 5.74 13.85
C THR A 192 -11.55 6.88 14.40
N ARG A 193 -10.29 6.98 13.98
CA ARG A 193 -9.34 8.04 14.38
C ARG A 193 -9.19 9.13 13.36
N PHE A 194 -9.28 8.78 12.08
CA PHE A 194 -9.09 9.68 10.93
C PHE A 194 -10.23 9.47 9.94
N PRO A 195 -11.43 10.01 10.21
CA PRO A 195 -12.47 10.01 9.21
C PRO A 195 -11.96 10.85 8.02
N VAL A 196 -11.63 10.17 6.94
CA VAL A 196 -11.35 10.78 5.64
C VAL A 196 -12.58 10.51 4.81
N ASP A 197 -13.26 11.58 4.41
CA ASP A 197 -14.34 11.47 3.43
C ASP A 197 -13.70 11.10 2.09
N VAL A 198 -14.11 9.96 1.55
CA VAL A 198 -13.62 9.46 0.27
C VAL A 198 -14.70 9.67 -0.78
N ASP A 199 -14.52 10.69 -1.60
CA ASP A 199 -15.49 11.05 -2.66
C ASP A 199 -15.50 10.03 -3.79
N SER A 200 -14.38 9.40 -4.08
CA SER A 200 -14.24 8.41 -5.15
C SER A 200 -13.24 7.32 -4.77
N ARG A 201 -13.57 6.09 -5.16
CA ARG A 201 -12.65 4.94 -5.07
C ARG A 201 -11.81 4.74 -6.33
N LEU A 202 -12.07 5.53 -7.37
CA LEU A 202 -11.30 5.48 -8.60
C LEU A 202 -10.26 6.60 -8.60
N ASN A 203 -8.99 6.21 -8.68
CA ASN A 203 -7.87 7.11 -8.85
C ASN A 203 -7.32 6.98 -10.27
N ILE A 204 -7.07 8.11 -10.89
CA ILE A 204 -6.46 8.21 -12.23
C ILE A 204 -5.18 9.02 -12.09
N GLY A 205 -4.17 8.64 -12.86
CA GLY A 205 -2.97 9.46 -12.87
C GLY A 205 -2.01 9.11 -13.99
N VAL A 206 -0.94 9.89 -14.06
CA VAL A 206 0.10 9.75 -15.07
C VAL A 206 1.47 9.83 -14.42
N ASN A 207 2.39 8.97 -14.86
CA ASN A 207 3.80 9.06 -14.51
C ASN A 207 4.61 9.35 -15.76
N TYR A 208 5.60 10.22 -15.63
CA TYR A 208 6.57 10.52 -16.66
C TYR A 208 7.97 10.12 -16.22
N CYS A 209 8.66 9.38 -17.07
CA CYS A 209 10.03 8.94 -16.87
C CYS A 209 10.98 9.99 -17.43
N LEU A 210 11.52 10.87 -16.58
CA LEU A 210 12.51 11.88 -16.99
C LEU A 210 13.86 11.26 -17.31
N SER A 211 14.25 10.22 -16.59
CA SER A 211 15.47 9.46 -16.78
C SER A 211 15.31 8.03 -16.26
N ARG A 212 16.34 7.20 -16.41
CA ARG A 212 16.32 5.83 -15.83
C ARG A 212 16.11 5.80 -14.32
N SER A 213 16.41 6.90 -13.63
CA SER A 213 16.38 6.98 -12.16
C SER A 213 15.40 8.01 -11.61
N LEU A 214 14.79 8.84 -12.47
CA LEU A 214 13.90 9.92 -12.04
C LEU A 214 12.55 9.84 -12.73
N HIS A 215 11.50 9.69 -11.94
CA HIS A 215 10.11 9.66 -12.38
C HIS A 215 9.31 10.72 -11.63
N ILE A 216 8.42 11.40 -12.32
CA ILE A 216 7.44 12.33 -11.76
C ILE A 216 6.04 11.83 -12.10
N GLY A 217 5.08 12.07 -11.20
CA GLY A 217 3.70 11.65 -11.41
C GLY A 217 2.71 12.59 -10.73
N ALA A 218 1.49 12.60 -11.27
CA ALA A 218 0.33 13.29 -10.74
C ALA A 218 -0.91 12.41 -10.90
#